data_fba67af8e855646f1423e3290a5a8339
#
_entry.id   fba67af8e855646f1423e3290a5a8339
#
_cell.length_a   1.000
_cell.length_b   1.000
_cell.length_c   1.000
_cell.angle_alpha   90.00
_cell.angle_beta   90.00
_cell.angle_gamma   90.00
#
_symmetry.space_group_name_H-M   'P 1'
#
loop_
_entity.id
_entity.type
_entity.pdbx_description
1 polymer ?
#
loop_
_entity_poly.entity_id
_entity_poly.type
_entity_poly.pdbx_seq_one_letter_code
_entity_poly.pdbx_strand_id
1 'polypeptide(L)'
;RSLPLQKKVYIPKIVPFDGAFGVFADSLPDGWGRLLVDRMLLREHINPHEIDILNRLAIVGETGMGALTYRPVHKIQSEKAQIEYDRLAAECRRILETEYSNDLDELFALGGSSGGARPKILTKIDGEDWIVKFPASLDDPNIGLVEYQYSLCAKKCGIEMAETRLLPSRQCEGYFGTKRFDRVALNGHVKRIHMLSVSAILEVSHRIPSLDYNTLMVLTLELTKDYSEVEKMYRLMCFNVFVHNRDDHSKNFTFLYDTEKGGWRLAPAYDLTYSNSIGGEHATCINGNGKDPALADILIVADKIGISKSKAKRIAEQVQDTVNDELVKTGILHNMRYSYFR
;
A
#
# COMPACT_ATOMS: atom_id res chain seq x y z
N ARG A 1 -11.50 -1.48 -19.21
CA ARG A 1 -11.83 -0.15 -19.75
C ARG A 1 -10.62 0.61 -20.30
N SER A 2 -9.47 0.55 -19.65
CA SER A 2 -8.34 1.44 -19.93
C SER A 2 -7.63 1.18 -21.25
N LEU A 3 -7.40 -0.06 -21.65
CA LEU A 3 -6.67 -0.40 -22.88
C LEU A 3 -7.26 -1.66 -23.51
N PRO A 4 -8.37 -1.55 -24.29
CA PRO A 4 -8.87 -2.68 -25.06
C PRO A 4 -7.80 -3.10 -26.09
N LEU A 5 -7.61 -4.41 -26.28
CA LEU A 5 -6.61 -4.98 -27.20
C LEU A 5 -6.99 -4.75 -28.67
N GLN A 6 -7.19 -3.51 -29.06
CA GLN A 6 -7.46 -3.11 -30.46
C GLN A 6 -6.22 -2.42 -31.03
N LYS A 7 -5.95 -2.66 -32.28
CA LYS A 7 -4.84 -2.04 -33.01
C LYS A 7 -5.14 -0.57 -33.32
N LYS A 8 -4.89 0.31 -32.34
CA LYS A 8 -5.03 1.78 -32.48
C LYS A 8 -4.08 2.50 -31.53
N VAL A 9 -3.91 3.80 -31.73
CA VAL A 9 -3.20 4.68 -30.80
C VAL A 9 -4.13 5.04 -29.65
N TYR A 10 -3.64 4.88 -28.42
CA TYR A 10 -4.35 5.26 -27.19
C TYR A 10 -3.66 6.47 -26.60
N ILE A 11 -4.43 7.50 -26.27
CA ILE A 11 -3.95 8.73 -25.62
C ILE A 11 -4.67 8.87 -24.30
N PRO A 12 -3.97 9.04 -23.15
CA PRO A 12 -4.59 9.31 -21.87
C PRO A 12 -5.43 10.58 -21.94
N LYS A 13 -6.65 10.56 -21.44
CA LYS A 13 -7.53 11.73 -21.38
C LYS A 13 -7.15 12.69 -20.27
N ILE A 14 -6.60 12.15 -19.19
CA ILE A 14 -6.15 12.86 -17.99
C ILE A 14 -4.66 12.53 -17.84
N VAL A 15 -3.86 13.48 -17.38
CA VAL A 15 -2.40 13.33 -17.27
C VAL A 15 -1.97 13.37 -15.79
N PRO A 16 -2.55 12.55 -14.87
CA PRO A 16 -2.15 12.57 -13.45
C PRO A 16 -0.81 11.87 -13.20
N PHE A 17 -0.24 11.18 -14.21
CA PHE A 17 0.92 10.30 -14.09
C PHE A 17 1.99 10.62 -15.15
N ASP A 18 2.27 11.89 -15.38
CA ASP A 18 3.27 12.35 -16.37
C ASP A 18 3.05 11.75 -17.79
N GLY A 19 1.79 11.50 -18.15
CA GLY A 19 1.39 10.95 -19.45
C GLY A 19 1.29 9.42 -19.50
N ALA A 20 1.52 8.69 -18.40
CA ALA A 20 1.27 7.26 -18.34
C ALA A 20 -0.22 6.94 -18.15
N PHE A 21 -0.67 5.81 -18.68
CA PHE A 21 -1.93 5.20 -18.26
C PHE A 21 -1.79 4.64 -16.85
N GLY A 22 -2.86 4.70 -16.06
CA GLY A 22 -2.88 4.23 -14.69
C GLY A 22 -2.34 2.81 -14.53
N VAL A 23 -2.66 1.89 -15.43
CA VAL A 23 -2.18 0.51 -15.42
C VAL A 23 -0.64 0.39 -15.46
N PHE A 24 0.05 1.30 -16.13
CA PHE A 24 1.52 1.33 -16.16
C PHE A 24 2.07 2.18 -15.02
N ALA A 25 1.40 3.29 -14.69
CA ALA A 25 1.78 4.15 -13.58
C ALA A 25 1.80 3.42 -12.24
N ASP A 26 0.91 2.44 -12.04
CA ASP A 26 0.83 1.61 -10.84
C ASP A 26 2.06 0.69 -10.65
N SER A 27 2.77 0.41 -11.73
CA SER A 27 4.02 -0.34 -11.70
C SER A 27 5.25 0.53 -11.42
N LEU A 28 5.13 1.85 -11.58
CA LEU A 28 6.26 2.77 -11.36
C LEU A 28 6.57 2.89 -9.86
N PRO A 29 7.85 2.87 -9.49
CA PRO A 29 8.23 3.14 -8.11
C PRO A 29 7.83 4.57 -7.73
N ASP A 30 7.33 4.72 -6.52
CA ASP A 30 7.10 6.03 -5.89
C ASP A 30 7.78 6.08 -4.51
N GLY A 31 7.73 7.23 -3.84
CA GLY A 31 8.30 7.39 -2.51
C GLY A 31 9.70 6.78 -2.39
N TRP A 32 9.82 5.75 -1.57
CA TRP A 32 11.10 5.08 -1.29
C TRP A 32 11.75 4.47 -2.54
N GLY A 33 10.99 3.71 -3.32
CA GLY A 33 11.53 3.07 -4.53
C GLY A 33 12.03 4.10 -5.55
N ARG A 34 11.30 5.20 -5.73
CA ARG A 34 11.75 6.30 -6.59
C ARG A 34 13.03 6.95 -6.07
N LEU A 35 13.15 7.16 -4.76
CA LEU A 35 14.37 7.71 -4.16
C LEU A 35 15.58 6.82 -4.46
N LEU A 36 15.44 5.50 -4.33
CA LEU A 36 16.53 4.56 -4.65
C LEU A 36 16.91 4.63 -6.13
N VAL A 37 15.92 4.62 -7.04
CA VAL A 37 16.17 4.75 -8.48
C VAL A 37 16.89 6.06 -8.79
N ASP A 38 16.40 7.18 -8.26
CA ASP A 38 16.98 8.49 -8.53
C ASP A 38 18.42 8.60 -7.97
N ARG A 39 18.72 7.99 -6.81
CA ARG A 39 20.08 7.89 -6.25
C ARG A 39 21.01 7.05 -7.12
N MET A 40 20.53 5.92 -7.63
CA MET A 40 21.30 5.08 -8.56
C MET A 40 21.65 5.81 -9.84
N LEU A 41 20.68 6.51 -10.43
CA LEU A 41 20.90 7.30 -11.66
C LEU A 41 21.93 8.42 -11.43
N LEU A 42 21.81 9.16 -10.32
CA LEU A 42 22.77 10.22 -9.98
C LEU A 42 24.19 9.69 -9.79
N ARG A 43 24.36 8.50 -9.18
CA ARG A 43 25.66 7.86 -9.05
C ARG A 43 26.28 7.52 -10.40
N GLU A 44 25.48 7.12 -11.37
CA GLU A 44 25.88 6.86 -12.74
C GLU A 44 25.99 8.15 -13.60
N HIS A 45 25.91 9.34 -12.98
CA HIS A 45 25.92 10.65 -13.64
C HIS A 45 24.76 10.87 -14.63
N ILE A 46 23.64 10.18 -14.40
CA ILE A 46 22.42 10.33 -15.19
C ILE A 46 21.44 11.23 -14.42
N ASN A 47 20.93 12.27 -15.08
CA ASN A 47 19.92 13.15 -14.49
C ASN A 47 18.56 12.43 -14.40
N PRO A 48 18.00 12.20 -13.19
CA PRO A 48 16.72 11.50 -13.03
C PRO A 48 15.52 12.21 -13.71
N HIS A 49 15.61 13.51 -13.93
CA HIS A 49 14.57 14.30 -14.61
C HIS A 49 14.54 14.09 -16.13
N GLU A 50 15.61 13.55 -16.71
CA GLU A 50 15.71 13.25 -18.14
C GLU A 50 15.26 11.81 -18.47
N ILE A 51 15.00 10.98 -17.45
CA ILE A 51 14.55 9.61 -17.63
C ILE A 51 13.04 9.58 -17.81
N ASP A 52 12.62 9.13 -18.98
CA ASP A 52 11.21 8.97 -19.33
C ASP A 52 10.55 7.75 -18.63
N ILE A 53 9.24 7.67 -18.77
CA ILE A 53 8.41 6.61 -18.17
C ILE A 53 8.81 5.21 -18.67
N LEU A 54 9.14 5.06 -19.94
CA LEU A 54 9.51 3.77 -20.55
C LEU A 54 10.81 3.24 -19.95
N ASN A 55 11.80 4.12 -19.81
CA ASN A 55 13.06 3.78 -19.14
C ASN A 55 12.85 3.43 -17.66
N ARG A 56 11.99 4.16 -16.94
CA ARG A 56 11.64 3.80 -15.55
C ARG A 56 10.95 2.45 -15.46
N LEU A 57 10.07 2.10 -16.39
CA LEU A 57 9.45 0.76 -16.46
C LEU A 57 10.48 -0.33 -16.79
N ALA A 58 11.46 -0.05 -17.65
CA ALA A 58 12.56 -0.98 -17.93
C ALA A 58 13.44 -1.25 -16.69
N ILE A 59 13.63 -0.24 -15.82
CA ILE A 59 14.30 -0.40 -14.51
C ILE A 59 13.47 -1.30 -13.57
N VAL A 60 12.16 -1.13 -13.52
CA VAL A 60 11.27 -2.02 -12.75
C VAL A 60 11.37 -3.47 -13.24
N GLY A 61 11.39 -3.66 -14.55
CA GLY A 61 11.58 -4.96 -15.17
C GLY A 61 10.60 -6.02 -14.69
N GLU A 62 11.11 -7.02 -13.96
CA GLU A 62 10.33 -8.15 -13.45
C GLU A 62 10.06 -8.06 -11.93
N THR A 63 10.55 -7.03 -11.24
CA THR A 63 10.48 -6.95 -9.76
C THR A 63 9.20 -6.26 -9.25
N GLY A 64 8.49 -5.52 -10.11
CA GLY A 64 7.32 -4.74 -9.78
C GLY A 64 6.17 -5.52 -9.14
N MET A 65 5.23 -4.76 -8.58
CA MET A 65 3.99 -5.30 -8.04
C MET A 65 3.07 -5.82 -9.15
N GLY A 66 2.22 -6.79 -8.82
CA GLY A 66 1.26 -7.36 -9.76
C GLY A 66 1.90 -8.28 -10.82
N ALA A 67 1.20 -8.49 -11.93
CA ALA A 67 1.60 -9.44 -12.98
C ALA A 67 2.36 -8.81 -14.14
N LEU A 68 2.37 -7.49 -14.28
CA LEU A 68 3.06 -6.83 -15.39
C LEU A 68 4.59 -6.97 -15.25
N THR A 69 5.24 -7.21 -16.37
CA THR A 69 6.70 -7.23 -16.51
C THR A 69 7.09 -6.41 -17.72
N TYR A 70 8.27 -5.81 -17.67
CA TYR A 70 8.75 -4.89 -18.70
C TYR A 70 10.07 -5.37 -19.28
N ARG A 71 10.24 -5.27 -20.60
CA ARG A 71 11.47 -5.63 -21.31
C ARG A 71 11.82 -4.56 -22.35
N PRO A 72 13.10 -4.25 -22.56
CA PRO A 72 14.28 -4.87 -21.95
C PRO A 72 14.38 -4.60 -20.46
N VAL A 73 15.10 -5.45 -19.72
CA VAL A 73 15.36 -5.28 -18.28
C VAL A 73 16.74 -4.67 -18.09
N HIS A 74 16.83 -3.54 -17.44
CA HIS A 74 18.09 -3.01 -16.94
C HIS A 74 18.43 -3.71 -15.63
N LYS A 75 19.22 -4.78 -15.72
CA LYS A 75 19.63 -5.54 -14.52
C LYS A 75 20.76 -4.81 -13.81
N ILE A 76 20.52 -4.49 -12.54
CA ILE A 76 21.56 -4.17 -11.59
C ILE A 76 21.83 -5.45 -10.82
N GLN A 77 23.06 -5.97 -10.93
CA GLN A 77 23.46 -7.19 -10.23
C GLN A 77 23.75 -6.82 -8.78
N SER A 78 23.10 -7.48 -7.83
CA SER A 78 23.56 -7.54 -6.45
C SER A 78 23.84 -9.00 -6.09
N GLU A 79 24.93 -9.23 -5.38
CA GLU A 79 25.20 -10.53 -4.78
C GLU A 79 24.17 -10.81 -3.69
N LYS A 80 23.68 -12.05 -3.62
CA LYS A 80 22.73 -12.47 -2.56
C LYS A 80 23.51 -12.62 -1.25
N ALA A 81 23.59 -11.55 -0.48
CA ALA A 81 24.05 -11.60 0.90
C ALA A 81 22.95 -12.13 1.82
N GLN A 82 23.36 -12.69 2.96
CA GLN A 82 22.42 -12.99 4.03
C GLN A 82 21.79 -11.68 4.51
N ILE A 83 20.44 -11.59 4.52
CA ILE A 83 19.74 -10.38 4.87
C ILE A 83 19.87 -10.13 6.38
N GLU A 84 20.52 -9.05 6.73
CA GLU A 84 20.62 -8.53 8.10
C GLU A 84 19.77 -7.27 8.22
N TYR A 85 18.58 -7.41 8.82
CA TYR A 85 17.59 -6.34 8.83
C TYR A 85 18.08 -5.07 9.54
N ASP A 86 18.81 -5.18 10.66
CA ASP A 86 19.32 -4.03 11.40
C ASP A 86 20.33 -3.22 10.58
N ARG A 87 21.19 -3.89 9.81
CA ARG A 87 22.13 -3.24 8.88
C ARG A 87 21.37 -2.50 7.78
N LEU A 88 20.42 -3.16 7.13
CA LEU A 88 19.64 -2.53 6.06
C LEU A 88 18.79 -1.36 6.58
N ALA A 89 18.23 -1.45 7.80
CA ALA A 89 17.51 -0.34 8.43
C ALA A 89 18.43 0.88 8.64
N ALA A 90 19.67 0.66 9.11
CA ALA A 90 20.65 1.73 9.27
C ALA A 90 21.03 2.38 7.95
N GLU A 91 21.25 1.60 6.89
CA GLU A 91 21.57 2.13 5.55
C GLU A 91 20.37 2.86 4.93
N CYS A 92 19.13 2.38 5.14
CA CYS A 92 17.92 3.10 4.75
C CYS A 92 17.86 4.50 5.39
N ARG A 93 18.19 4.60 6.69
CA ARG A 93 18.23 5.88 7.41
C ARG A 93 19.26 6.83 6.81
N ARG A 94 20.49 6.37 6.51
CA ARG A 94 21.52 7.18 5.85
C ARG A 94 21.04 7.74 4.51
N ILE A 95 20.39 6.92 3.68
CA ILE A 95 19.83 7.37 2.41
C ILE A 95 18.78 8.46 2.61
N LEU A 96 17.90 8.33 3.61
CA LEU A 96 16.90 9.35 3.93
C LEU A 96 17.52 10.66 4.42
N GLU A 97 18.63 10.59 5.17
CA GLU A 97 19.39 11.72 5.68
C GLU A 97 20.34 12.32 4.63
N THR A 98 20.20 11.88 3.37
CA THR A 98 21.03 12.31 2.23
C THR A 98 22.51 11.96 2.35
N GLU A 99 22.85 11.01 3.21
CA GLU A 99 24.20 10.50 3.35
C GLU A 99 24.56 9.46 2.27
N TYR A 100 25.86 9.21 2.11
CA TYR A 100 26.32 8.16 1.24
C TYR A 100 26.06 6.78 1.88
N SER A 101 25.56 5.84 1.08
CA SER A 101 25.38 4.43 1.48
C SER A 101 26.23 3.52 0.61
N ASN A 102 27.00 2.65 1.23
CA ASN A 102 27.76 1.61 0.52
C ASN A 102 26.84 0.49 0.00
N ASP A 103 25.64 0.35 0.59
CA ASP A 103 24.68 -0.71 0.29
C ASP A 103 23.57 -0.25 -0.66
N LEU A 104 23.78 0.87 -1.38
CA LEU A 104 22.76 1.41 -2.30
C LEU A 104 22.35 0.39 -3.37
N ASP A 105 23.29 -0.41 -3.90
CA ASP A 105 23.02 -1.45 -4.89
C ASP A 105 22.11 -2.54 -4.33
N GLU A 106 22.40 -3.00 -3.11
CA GLU A 106 21.60 -4.00 -2.43
C GLU A 106 20.20 -3.47 -2.12
N LEU A 107 20.10 -2.28 -1.55
CA LEU A 107 18.82 -1.64 -1.26
C LEU A 107 18.01 -1.38 -2.54
N PHE A 108 18.66 -0.96 -3.61
CA PHE A 108 18.00 -0.79 -4.90
C PHE A 108 17.47 -2.13 -5.44
N ALA A 109 18.29 -3.19 -5.42
CA ALA A 109 17.88 -4.51 -5.88
C ALA A 109 16.70 -5.08 -5.07
N LEU A 110 16.65 -4.79 -3.76
CA LEU A 110 15.61 -5.25 -2.86
C LEU A 110 14.38 -4.32 -2.81
N GLY A 111 14.54 -3.01 -3.03
CA GLY A 111 13.49 -2.03 -2.79
C GLY A 111 13.15 -1.08 -3.94
N GLY A 112 13.97 -1.02 -4.98
CA GLY A 112 13.88 -0.03 -6.05
C GLY A 112 12.59 -0.07 -6.90
N SER A 113 11.85 -1.16 -6.87
CA SER A 113 10.53 -1.28 -7.53
C SER A 113 9.35 -1.08 -6.58
N SER A 114 9.59 -0.71 -5.33
CA SER A 114 8.54 -0.53 -4.32
C SER A 114 7.88 0.83 -4.40
N GLY A 115 6.63 0.90 -3.92
CA GLY A 115 5.90 2.15 -3.72
C GLY A 115 5.79 2.52 -2.23
N GLY A 116 5.25 3.74 -1.95
CA GLY A 116 5.05 4.27 -0.61
C GLY A 116 6.29 4.92 0.01
N ALA A 117 6.09 5.77 1.01
CA ALA A 117 7.13 6.66 1.55
C ALA A 117 8.14 5.96 2.47
N ARG A 118 7.70 5.01 3.28
CA ARG A 118 8.57 4.31 4.23
C ARG A 118 9.56 3.38 3.55
N PRO A 119 10.83 3.32 4.03
CA PRO A 119 11.82 2.36 3.57
C PRO A 119 11.30 0.93 3.66
N LYS A 120 11.54 0.16 2.63
CA LYS A 120 11.12 -1.25 2.57
C LYS A 120 11.97 -2.05 1.60
N ILE A 121 12.02 -3.34 1.83
CA ILE A 121 12.65 -4.31 0.95
C ILE A 121 11.66 -5.40 0.54
N LEU A 122 11.90 -5.97 -0.63
CA LEU A 122 11.23 -7.17 -1.13
C LEU A 122 12.19 -8.33 -0.93
N THR A 123 11.77 -9.34 -0.19
CA THR A 123 12.64 -10.45 0.19
C THR A 123 11.90 -11.77 0.21
N LYS A 124 12.62 -12.86 0.43
CA LYS A 124 12.04 -14.18 0.67
C LYS A 124 12.20 -14.59 2.13
N ILE A 125 11.10 -15.00 2.75
CA ILE A 125 11.07 -15.61 4.07
C ILE A 125 10.39 -16.98 3.91
N ASP A 126 11.05 -18.05 4.32
CA ASP A 126 10.56 -19.42 4.18
C ASP A 126 10.18 -19.79 2.72
N GLY A 127 10.92 -19.24 1.73
CA GLY A 127 10.69 -19.46 0.31
C GLY A 127 9.55 -18.63 -0.32
N GLU A 128 8.82 -17.86 0.47
CA GLU A 128 7.72 -17.01 0.04
C GLU A 128 8.12 -15.54 -0.09
N ASP A 129 7.41 -14.78 -0.92
CA ASP A 129 7.72 -13.38 -1.19
C ASP A 129 7.11 -12.46 -0.12
N TRP A 130 7.93 -11.62 0.51
CA TRP A 130 7.58 -10.72 1.60
C TRP A 130 8.00 -9.28 1.32
N ILE A 131 7.34 -8.35 1.98
CA ILE A 131 7.74 -6.96 2.12
C ILE A 131 8.11 -6.75 3.58
N VAL A 132 9.30 -6.21 3.83
CA VAL A 132 9.74 -5.82 5.17
C VAL A 132 9.89 -4.30 5.19
N LYS A 133 9.27 -3.64 6.16
CA LYS A 133 9.30 -2.19 6.32
C LYS A 133 10.22 -1.78 7.45
N PHE A 134 10.94 -0.68 7.24
CA PHE A 134 11.83 -0.06 8.22
C PHE A 134 11.30 1.33 8.64
N PRO A 135 11.65 1.81 9.85
CA PRO A 135 11.31 3.16 10.27
C PRO A 135 11.90 4.22 9.31
N ALA A 136 11.14 5.27 9.01
CA ALA A 136 11.65 6.49 8.40
C ALA A 136 12.32 7.38 9.47
N SER A 137 13.03 8.45 9.05
CA SER A 137 13.81 9.30 9.95
C SER A 137 12.98 9.95 11.07
N LEU A 138 11.69 10.20 10.82
CA LEU A 138 10.77 10.82 11.79
C LEU A 138 9.86 9.81 12.49
N ASP A 139 9.91 8.54 12.12
CA ASP A 139 9.10 7.51 12.77
C ASP A 139 9.69 7.13 14.15
N ASP A 140 8.81 6.72 15.06
CA ASP A 140 9.23 6.00 16.27
C ASP A 140 9.97 4.72 15.87
N PRO A 141 11.09 4.36 16.51
CA PRO A 141 11.81 3.11 16.22
C PRO A 141 10.93 1.86 16.26
N ASN A 142 9.87 1.87 17.08
CA ASN A 142 8.95 0.75 17.25
C ASN A 142 7.71 0.81 16.32
N ILE A 143 7.74 1.65 15.28
CA ILE A 143 6.62 1.75 14.33
C ILE A 143 6.28 0.39 13.69
N GLY A 144 7.26 -0.52 13.55
CA GLY A 144 7.06 -1.88 13.06
C GLY A 144 6.16 -2.71 13.98
N LEU A 145 6.36 -2.61 15.30
CA LEU A 145 5.47 -3.25 16.28
C LEU A 145 4.06 -2.67 16.21
N VAL A 146 3.94 -1.35 16.12
CA VAL A 146 2.63 -0.69 16.01
C VAL A 146 1.87 -1.17 14.77
N GLU A 147 2.50 -1.17 13.59
CA GLU A 147 1.86 -1.65 12.34
C GLU A 147 1.47 -3.14 12.45
N TYR A 148 2.29 -3.94 13.12
CA TYR A 148 1.96 -5.34 13.40
C TYR A 148 0.73 -5.48 14.28
N GLN A 149 0.63 -4.71 15.38
CA GLN A 149 -0.54 -4.72 16.27
C GLN A 149 -1.82 -4.26 15.55
N TYR A 150 -1.73 -3.22 14.71
CA TYR A 150 -2.85 -2.81 13.86
C TYR A 150 -3.29 -3.92 12.90
N SER A 151 -2.34 -4.66 12.33
CA SER A 151 -2.65 -5.80 11.45
C SER A 151 -3.40 -6.92 12.17
N LEU A 152 -3.04 -7.19 13.43
CA LEU A 152 -3.73 -8.18 14.26
C LEU A 152 -5.14 -7.71 14.64
N CYS A 153 -5.30 -6.43 15.01
CA CYS A 153 -6.59 -5.83 15.28
C CYS A 153 -7.51 -5.88 14.03
N ALA A 154 -6.99 -5.52 12.87
CA ALA A 154 -7.74 -5.59 11.60
C ALA A 154 -8.25 -7.02 11.33
N LYS A 155 -7.41 -8.04 11.51
CA LYS A 155 -7.84 -9.46 11.38
C LYS A 155 -8.95 -9.81 12.37
N LYS A 156 -8.87 -9.35 13.63
CA LYS A 156 -9.93 -9.55 14.63
C LYS A 156 -11.22 -8.82 14.27
N CYS A 157 -11.13 -7.68 13.59
CA CYS A 157 -12.28 -6.98 13.01
C CYS A 157 -12.90 -7.71 11.81
N GLY A 158 -12.35 -8.83 11.36
CA GLY A 158 -12.81 -9.59 10.20
C GLY A 158 -12.37 -8.96 8.85
N ILE A 159 -11.32 -8.16 8.85
CA ILE A 159 -10.70 -7.62 7.64
C ILE A 159 -9.74 -8.66 7.08
N GLU A 160 -9.86 -8.96 5.80
CA GLU A 160 -8.94 -9.85 5.09
C GLU A 160 -7.58 -9.16 4.96
N MET A 161 -6.55 -9.74 5.55
CA MET A 161 -5.16 -9.29 5.46
C MET A 161 -4.25 -10.44 5.08
N ALA A 162 -3.17 -10.14 4.38
CA ALA A 162 -2.08 -11.08 4.17
C ALA A 162 -1.47 -11.52 5.52
N GLU A 163 -0.67 -12.58 5.51
CA GLU A 163 0.13 -12.96 6.67
C GLU A 163 1.08 -11.82 7.05
N THR A 164 1.15 -11.54 8.34
CA THR A 164 2.03 -10.51 8.90
C THR A 164 2.89 -11.10 10.01
N ARG A 165 4.13 -10.65 10.12
CA ARG A 165 5.10 -11.06 11.16
C ARG A 165 5.81 -9.83 11.72
N LEU A 166 6.16 -9.91 13.00
CA LEU A 166 7.13 -9.02 13.61
C LEU A 166 8.50 -9.70 13.54
N LEU A 167 9.37 -9.17 12.69
CA LEU A 167 10.70 -9.73 12.46
C LEU A 167 11.67 -9.22 13.52
N PRO A 168 12.57 -10.09 14.03
CA PRO A 168 13.44 -9.74 15.15
C PRO A 168 14.44 -8.64 14.79
N SER A 169 14.70 -7.75 15.75
CA SER A 169 15.72 -6.72 15.72
C SER A 169 16.46 -6.67 17.06
N ARG A 170 17.70 -6.16 17.04
CA ARG A 170 18.44 -5.80 18.24
C ARG A 170 18.36 -4.31 18.56
N GLN A 171 17.77 -3.51 17.67
CA GLN A 171 17.72 -2.05 17.74
C GLN A 171 16.33 -1.53 18.12
N CYS A 172 15.28 -2.31 17.93
CA CYS A 172 13.89 -1.98 18.23
C CYS A 172 13.09 -3.25 18.55
N GLU A 173 11.82 -3.09 18.86
CA GLU A 173 10.90 -4.23 19.17
C GLU A 173 10.67 -5.15 17.97
N GLY A 174 11.04 -4.73 16.76
CA GLY A 174 10.99 -5.53 15.55
C GLY A 174 10.53 -4.77 14.31
N TYR A 175 10.77 -5.36 13.15
CA TYR A 175 10.37 -4.83 11.86
C TYR A 175 9.07 -5.48 11.36
N PHE A 176 8.17 -4.68 10.81
CA PHE A 176 6.93 -5.20 10.23
C PHE A 176 7.21 -5.92 8.92
N GLY A 177 6.80 -7.18 8.85
CA GLY A 177 6.82 -7.98 7.63
C GLY A 177 5.40 -8.33 7.19
N THR A 178 5.13 -8.26 5.90
CA THR A 178 3.87 -8.72 5.30
C THR A 178 4.13 -9.56 4.07
N LYS A 179 3.44 -10.69 3.96
CA LYS A 179 3.52 -11.57 2.81
C LYS A 179 2.89 -10.90 1.59
N ARG A 180 3.52 -11.01 0.44
CA ARG A 180 2.97 -10.49 -0.81
C ARG A 180 1.76 -11.31 -1.26
N PHE A 181 0.62 -10.66 -1.42
CA PHE A 181 -0.62 -11.29 -1.89
C PHE A 181 -0.71 -11.38 -3.42
N ASP A 182 0.18 -10.70 -4.13
CA ASP A 182 0.29 -10.72 -5.58
C ASP A 182 1.25 -11.81 -6.10
N ARG A 183 1.73 -12.67 -5.20
CA ARG A 183 2.60 -13.83 -5.47
C ARG A 183 2.01 -15.07 -4.83
N VAL A 184 1.83 -16.12 -5.61
CA VAL A 184 1.33 -17.42 -5.13
C VAL A 184 2.26 -18.52 -5.60
N ALA A 185 2.77 -19.31 -4.66
CA ALA A 185 3.53 -20.51 -4.98
C ALA A 185 2.56 -21.57 -5.56
N LEU A 186 2.85 -22.03 -6.76
CA LEU A 186 2.05 -23.06 -7.45
C LEU A 186 2.99 -24.01 -8.19
N ASN A 187 2.96 -25.29 -7.84
CA ASN A 187 3.74 -26.34 -8.50
C ASN A 187 5.24 -26.02 -8.71
N GLY A 188 5.89 -25.45 -7.69
CA GLY A 188 7.31 -25.08 -7.76
C GLY A 188 7.61 -23.78 -8.51
N HIS A 189 6.58 -23.09 -9.01
CA HIS A 189 6.71 -21.79 -9.68
C HIS A 189 5.95 -20.72 -8.89
N VAL A 190 6.34 -19.46 -9.08
CA VAL A 190 5.62 -18.32 -8.50
C VAL A 190 4.68 -17.75 -9.56
N LYS A 191 3.37 -17.94 -9.34
CA LYS A 191 2.31 -17.28 -10.15
C LYS A 191 2.19 -15.83 -9.69
N ARG A 192 2.23 -14.90 -10.63
CA ARG A 192 1.96 -13.49 -10.41
C ARG A 192 0.48 -13.20 -10.64
N ILE A 193 -0.13 -12.46 -9.71
CA ILE A 193 -1.54 -12.05 -9.80
C ILE A 193 -1.60 -10.61 -10.28
N HIS A 194 -2.40 -10.35 -11.30
CA HIS A 194 -2.62 -9.00 -11.77
C HIS A 194 -3.36 -8.18 -10.71
N MET A 195 -2.86 -6.99 -10.44
CA MET A 195 -3.43 -6.07 -9.47
C MET A 195 -3.45 -4.65 -10.02
N LEU A 196 -4.45 -3.89 -9.60
CA LEU A 196 -4.55 -2.46 -9.88
C LEU A 196 -5.07 -1.72 -8.64
N SER A 197 -4.42 -0.62 -8.30
CA SER A 197 -4.94 0.29 -7.29
C SER A 197 -6.11 1.11 -7.81
N VAL A 198 -6.91 1.67 -6.91
CA VAL A 198 -7.97 2.64 -7.25
C VAL A 198 -7.39 3.86 -7.97
N SER A 199 -6.18 4.29 -7.58
CA SER A 199 -5.43 5.34 -8.28
C SER A 199 -5.28 5.03 -9.78
N ALA A 200 -4.85 3.81 -10.11
CA ALA A 200 -4.68 3.36 -11.49
C ALA A 200 -6.01 3.19 -12.24
N ILE A 201 -7.03 2.65 -11.57
CA ILE A 201 -8.33 2.36 -12.20
C ILE A 201 -9.09 3.63 -12.55
N LEU A 202 -9.09 4.61 -11.64
CA LEU A 202 -9.78 5.89 -11.81
C LEU A 202 -8.91 6.95 -12.49
N GLU A 203 -7.62 6.69 -12.66
CA GLU A 203 -6.62 7.64 -13.16
C GLU A 203 -6.58 8.92 -12.32
N VAL A 204 -6.56 8.77 -10.98
CA VAL A 204 -6.47 9.87 -10.01
C VAL A 204 -5.16 9.81 -9.24
N SER A 205 -4.54 10.97 -9.00
CA SER A 205 -3.31 11.07 -8.22
C SER A 205 -3.57 10.79 -6.74
N HIS A 206 -2.82 9.88 -6.13
CA HIS A 206 -2.87 9.63 -4.69
C HIS A 206 -2.34 10.81 -3.84
N ARG A 207 -1.62 11.74 -4.47
CA ARG A 207 -1.08 12.95 -3.80
C ARG A 207 -2.12 14.05 -3.63
N ILE A 208 -3.26 13.94 -4.30
CA ILE A 208 -4.34 14.91 -4.24
C ILE A 208 -5.56 14.19 -3.68
N PRO A 209 -5.97 14.47 -2.43
CA PRO A 209 -7.18 13.92 -1.85
C PRO A 209 -8.39 14.30 -2.71
N SER A 210 -9.00 13.33 -3.36
CA SER A 210 -10.12 13.56 -4.29
C SER A 210 -11.17 12.45 -4.25
N LEU A 211 -11.00 11.49 -3.34
CA LEU A 211 -11.89 10.35 -3.22
C LEU A 211 -12.89 10.51 -2.07
N ASP A 212 -13.98 9.78 -2.22
CA ASP A 212 -14.98 9.57 -1.18
C ASP A 212 -15.33 8.08 -1.13
N TYR A 213 -15.61 7.55 0.05
CA TYR A 213 -15.98 6.15 0.21
C TYR A 213 -17.27 5.77 -0.53
N ASN A 214 -18.17 6.72 -0.80
CA ASN A 214 -19.30 6.48 -1.71
C ASN A 214 -18.79 6.03 -3.09
N THR A 215 -17.77 6.69 -3.63
CA THR A 215 -17.15 6.31 -4.91
C THR A 215 -16.46 4.94 -4.82
N LEU A 216 -15.76 4.65 -3.72
CA LEU A 216 -15.11 3.35 -3.51
C LEU A 216 -16.12 2.20 -3.44
N MET A 217 -17.26 2.39 -2.77
CA MET A 217 -18.33 1.38 -2.69
C MET A 217 -18.89 1.06 -4.08
N VAL A 218 -19.22 2.11 -4.85
CA VAL A 218 -19.74 1.95 -6.22
C VAL A 218 -18.70 1.29 -7.12
N LEU A 219 -17.43 1.72 -7.06
CA LEU A 219 -16.35 1.12 -7.84
C LEU A 219 -16.18 -0.37 -7.49
N THR A 220 -16.22 -0.70 -6.20
CA THR A 220 -16.09 -2.09 -5.73
C THR A 220 -17.21 -2.95 -6.33
N LEU A 221 -18.45 -2.50 -6.26
CA LEU A 221 -19.58 -3.23 -6.83
C LEU A 221 -19.46 -3.37 -8.36
N GLU A 222 -19.07 -2.28 -9.04
CA GLU A 222 -18.95 -2.28 -10.50
C GLU A 222 -17.83 -3.19 -11.02
N LEU A 223 -16.72 -3.29 -10.30
CA LEU A 223 -15.60 -4.15 -10.69
C LEU A 223 -15.84 -5.62 -10.35
N THR A 224 -16.31 -5.88 -9.12
CA THR A 224 -16.38 -7.26 -8.61
C THR A 224 -17.69 -7.92 -8.94
N LYS A 225 -18.78 -7.15 -9.13
CA LYS A 225 -20.15 -7.65 -9.24
C LYS A 225 -20.58 -8.53 -8.07
N ASP A 226 -19.92 -8.34 -6.92
CA ASP A 226 -20.13 -9.12 -5.70
C ASP A 226 -20.35 -8.17 -4.51
N TYR A 227 -21.54 -8.30 -3.92
CA TYR A 227 -21.92 -7.48 -2.77
C TYR A 227 -21.13 -7.80 -1.51
N SER A 228 -20.57 -9.01 -1.40
CA SER A 228 -19.71 -9.37 -0.29
C SER A 228 -18.39 -8.58 -0.29
N GLU A 229 -17.89 -8.20 -1.45
CA GLU A 229 -16.72 -7.35 -1.60
C GLU A 229 -17.02 -5.90 -1.18
N VAL A 230 -18.25 -5.42 -1.43
CA VAL A 230 -18.71 -4.11 -0.93
C VAL A 230 -18.75 -4.10 0.61
N GLU A 231 -19.21 -5.18 1.23
CA GLU A 231 -19.22 -5.31 2.68
C GLU A 231 -17.80 -5.33 3.27
N LYS A 232 -16.83 -5.97 2.59
CA LYS A 232 -15.41 -5.90 2.98
C LYS A 232 -14.89 -4.46 2.92
N MET A 233 -15.19 -3.72 1.84
CA MET A 233 -14.80 -2.31 1.71
C MET A 233 -15.46 -1.44 2.80
N TYR A 234 -16.73 -1.68 3.11
CA TYR A 234 -17.43 -0.99 4.20
C TYR A 234 -16.79 -1.24 5.57
N ARG A 235 -16.43 -2.49 5.85
CA ARG A 235 -15.72 -2.86 7.08
C ARG A 235 -14.36 -2.18 7.17
N LEU A 236 -13.61 -2.13 6.06
CA LEU A 236 -12.33 -1.43 5.97
C LEU A 236 -12.48 0.08 6.22
N MET A 237 -13.53 0.71 5.67
CA MET A 237 -13.87 2.11 5.96
C MET A 237 -14.09 2.33 7.46
N CYS A 238 -14.93 1.50 8.10
CA CYS A 238 -15.17 1.61 9.55
C CYS A 238 -13.86 1.51 10.33
N PHE A 239 -12.98 0.57 9.97
CA PHE A 239 -11.69 0.41 10.62
C PHE A 239 -10.83 1.67 10.47
N ASN A 240 -10.62 2.16 9.24
CA ASN A 240 -9.80 3.34 8.97
C ASN A 240 -10.27 4.55 9.78
N VAL A 241 -11.59 4.74 9.90
CA VAL A 241 -12.17 5.82 10.73
C VAL A 241 -11.84 5.63 12.21
N PHE A 242 -12.12 4.44 12.78
CA PHE A 242 -11.98 4.25 14.23
C PHE A 242 -10.53 4.17 14.70
N VAL A 243 -9.60 3.69 13.85
CA VAL A 243 -8.18 3.67 14.18
C VAL A 243 -7.44 4.95 13.79
N HIS A 244 -8.12 5.93 13.22
CA HIS A 244 -7.53 7.15 12.66
C HIS A 244 -6.43 6.87 11.62
N ASN A 245 -6.67 5.91 10.73
CA ASN A 245 -5.83 5.73 9.54
C ASN A 245 -6.28 6.73 8.47
N ARG A 246 -5.73 7.95 8.55
CA ARG A 246 -6.09 9.06 7.66
C ARG A 246 -5.28 9.07 6.35
N ASP A 247 -4.29 8.19 6.23
CA ASP A 247 -3.52 7.99 4.98
C ASP A 247 -4.21 6.98 4.05
N ASP A 248 -5.54 6.98 4.05
CA ASP A 248 -6.41 6.12 3.25
C ASP A 248 -6.56 6.64 1.81
N HIS A 249 -5.44 6.87 1.15
CA HIS A 249 -5.40 7.40 -0.21
C HIS A 249 -5.66 6.32 -1.28
N SER A 250 -5.88 6.75 -2.53
CA SER A 250 -6.28 5.90 -3.66
C SER A 250 -5.35 4.73 -3.97
N LYS A 251 -4.08 4.76 -3.59
CA LYS A 251 -3.14 3.63 -3.74
C LYS A 251 -3.26 2.58 -2.63
N ASN A 252 -3.93 2.88 -1.53
CA ASN A 252 -4.13 1.94 -0.42
C ASN A 252 -5.37 1.05 -0.60
N PHE A 253 -6.07 1.19 -1.72
CA PHE A 253 -7.16 0.31 -2.14
C PHE A 253 -6.80 -0.36 -3.45
N THR A 254 -6.74 -1.68 -3.46
CA THR A 254 -6.29 -2.46 -4.62
C THR A 254 -7.27 -3.59 -4.93
N PHE A 255 -7.40 -3.91 -6.21
CA PHE A 255 -8.16 -5.06 -6.69
C PHE A 255 -7.24 -6.07 -7.37
N LEU A 256 -7.50 -7.34 -7.13
CA LEU A 256 -6.81 -8.48 -7.75
C LEU A 256 -7.69 -9.09 -8.82
N TYR A 257 -7.09 -9.45 -9.96
CA TYR A 257 -7.80 -10.19 -10.99
C TYR A 257 -7.66 -11.70 -10.77
N ASP A 258 -8.77 -12.35 -10.50
CA ASP A 258 -8.85 -13.80 -10.37
C ASP A 258 -9.01 -14.41 -11.77
N THR A 259 -7.96 -15.05 -12.27
CA THR A 259 -7.96 -15.68 -13.59
C THR A 259 -8.83 -16.93 -13.65
N GLU A 260 -9.13 -17.58 -12.52
CA GLU A 260 -9.94 -18.79 -12.48
C GLU A 260 -11.43 -18.44 -12.51
N LYS A 261 -11.84 -17.41 -11.80
CA LYS A 261 -13.20 -16.89 -11.78
C LYS A 261 -13.50 -15.91 -12.91
N GLY A 262 -12.46 -15.39 -13.56
CA GLY A 262 -12.60 -14.39 -14.63
C GLY A 262 -13.11 -13.04 -14.13
N GLY A 263 -12.80 -12.63 -12.90
CA GLY A 263 -13.32 -11.42 -12.27
C GLY A 263 -12.35 -10.73 -11.33
N TRP A 264 -12.74 -9.57 -10.84
CA TRP A 264 -11.98 -8.81 -9.85
C TRP A 264 -12.50 -9.12 -8.44
N ARG A 265 -11.60 -9.04 -7.47
CA ARG A 265 -11.91 -9.05 -6.05
C ARG A 265 -11.07 -8.00 -5.32
N LEU A 266 -11.53 -7.54 -4.18
CA LEU A 266 -10.75 -6.67 -3.31
C LEU A 266 -9.48 -7.41 -2.85
N ALA A 267 -8.35 -6.74 -2.87
CA ALA A 267 -7.11 -7.29 -2.32
C ALA A 267 -7.20 -7.36 -0.78
N PRO A 268 -6.43 -8.23 -0.14
CA PRO A 268 -6.19 -8.11 1.30
C PRO A 268 -5.76 -6.70 1.65
N ALA A 269 -6.26 -6.16 2.76
CA ALA A 269 -5.92 -4.81 3.21
C ALA A 269 -4.43 -4.71 3.60
N TYR A 270 -3.86 -3.54 3.46
CA TYR A 270 -2.46 -3.23 3.77
C TYR A 270 -2.31 -1.75 4.17
N ASP A 271 -1.15 -1.38 4.69
CA ASP A 271 -0.83 -0.03 5.16
C ASP A 271 -1.86 0.51 6.15
N LEU A 272 -2.28 -0.36 7.10
CA LEU A 272 -3.21 -0.03 8.14
C LEU A 272 -2.44 0.37 9.41
N THR A 273 -2.31 1.67 9.64
CA THR A 273 -1.67 2.23 10.85
C THR A 273 -2.25 3.59 11.15
N TYR A 274 -2.01 4.10 12.36
CA TYR A 274 -2.35 5.48 12.68
C TYR A 274 -1.65 6.43 11.70
N SER A 275 -2.39 7.41 11.21
CA SER A 275 -1.83 8.53 10.45
C SER A 275 -2.60 9.81 10.77
N ASN A 276 -1.87 10.86 11.06
CA ASN A 276 -2.49 12.18 11.26
C ASN A 276 -2.79 12.88 9.92
N SER A 277 -2.21 12.40 8.82
CA SER A 277 -2.30 12.97 7.48
C SER A 277 -1.95 14.47 7.42
N ILE A 278 -1.97 15.07 6.24
CA ILE A 278 -1.79 16.50 6.07
C ILE A 278 -3.11 17.20 6.43
N GLY A 279 -3.08 18.15 7.37
CA GLY A 279 -4.28 18.88 7.81
C GLY A 279 -5.21 18.11 8.76
N GLY A 280 -4.86 16.88 9.15
CA GLY A 280 -5.67 16.08 10.07
C GLY A 280 -6.93 15.51 9.44
N GLU A 281 -6.99 15.34 8.12
CA GLU A 281 -8.13 14.83 7.39
C GLU A 281 -7.83 13.49 6.71
N HIS A 282 -8.86 12.66 6.53
CA HIS A 282 -8.78 11.46 5.71
C HIS A 282 -8.48 11.82 4.26
N ALA A 283 -7.59 11.08 3.61
CA ALA A 283 -7.31 11.25 2.19
C ALA A 283 -8.51 10.81 1.33
N THR A 284 -9.38 9.95 1.86
CA THR A 284 -10.66 9.56 1.29
C THR A 284 -11.78 10.01 2.24
N CYS A 285 -12.64 10.94 1.81
CA CYS A 285 -13.73 11.44 2.61
C CYS A 285 -14.79 10.37 2.89
N ILE A 286 -15.48 10.49 4.03
CA ILE A 286 -16.60 9.67 4.42
C ILE A 286 -17.86 10.51 4.25
N ASN A 287 -18.58 10.30 3.15
CA ASN A 287 -19.77 11.10 2.80
C ASN A 287 -19.49 12.62 2.77
N GLY A 288 -18.34 13.02 2.19
CA GLY A 288 -17.90 14.41 2.10
C GLY A 288 -17.20 14.94 3.36
N ASN A 289 -17.15 14.17 4.46
CA ASN A 289 -16.47 14.54 5.69
C ASN A 289 -15.10 13.87 5.77
N GLY A 290 -14.02 14.66 5.68
CA GLY A 290 -12.63 14.14 5.82
C GLY A 290 -12.05 14.35 7.21
N LYS A 291 -12.56 15.33 7.98
CA LYS A 291 -11.91 15.77 9.21
C LYS A 291 -12.23 14.90 10.42
N ASP A 292 -13.51 14.82 10.74
CA ASP A 292 -14.01 14.10 11.92
C ASP A 292 -15.27 13.29 11.56
N PRO A 293 -15.15 12.26 10.72
CA PRO A 293 -16.31 11.46 10.33
C PRO A 293 -16.87 10.72 11.53
N ALA A 294 -18.19 10.84 11.71
CA ALA A 294 -18.92 10.19 12.78
C ALA A 294 -19.63 8.91 12.30
N LEU A 295 -20.19 8.14 13.23
CA LEU A 295 -21.01 6.97 12.90
C LEU A 295 -22.16 7.32 11.93
N ALA A 296 -22.71 8.54 12.02
CA ALA A 296 -23.77 9.01 11.11
C ALA A 296 -23.28 9.03 9.66
N ASP A 297 -22.07 9.53 9.40
CA ASP A 297 -21.49 9.59 8.04
C ASP A 297 -21.26 8.17 7.49
N ILE A 298 -20.75 7.27 8.33
CA ILE A 298 -20.54 5.85 8.01
C ILE A 298 -21.87 5.19 7.59
N LEU A 299 -22.94 5.42 8.34
CA LEU A 299 -24.25 4.85 8.06
C LEU A 299 -24.89 5.42 6.79
N ILE A 300 -24.65 6.70 6.46
CA ILE A 300 -25.08 7.29 5.19
C ILE A 300 -24.40 6.63 3.99
N VAL A 301 -23.10 6.34 4.08
CA VAL A 301 -22.39 5.60 3.02
C VAL A 301 -23.02 4.22 2.82
N ALA A 302 -23.34 3.52 3.91
CA ALA A 302 -24.01 2.21 3.84
C ALA A 302 -25.38 2.28 3.15
N ASP A 303 -26.18 3.26 3.51
CA ASP A 303 -27.53 3.46 2.95
C ASP A 303 -27.46 3.72 1.44
N LYS A 304 -26.56 4.59 1.01
CA LYS A 304 -26.36 4.94 -0.41
C LYS A 304 -25.99 3.75 -1.29
N ILE A 305 -25.26 2.76 -0.75
CA ILE A 305 -24.89 1.55 -1.49
C ILE A 305 -25.88 0.39 -1.25
N GLY A 306 -26.90 0.58 -0.42
CA GLY A 306 -27.94 -0.41 -0.16
C GLY A 306 -27.60 -1.44 0.92
N ILE A 307 -26.62 -1.22 1.79
CA ILE A 307 -26.41 -2.02 2.99
C ILE A 307 -27.50 -1.67 4.02
N SER A 308 -28.28 -2.67 4.47
CA SER A 308 -29.34 -2.41 5.43
C SER A 308 -28.82 -1.75 6.72
N LYS A 309 -29.56 -0.79 7.26
CA LYS A 309 -29.17 -0.02 8.45
C LYS A 309 -28.77 -0.92 9.64
N SER A 310 -29.51 -2.00 9.87
CA SER A 310 -29.22 -2.94 10.94
C SER A 310 -27.89 -3.66 10.75
N LYS A 311 -27.57 -4.08 9.51
CA LYS A 311 -26.31 -4.73 9.16
C LYS A 311 -25.15 -3.74 9.24
N ALA A 312 -25.33 -2.54 8.67
CA ALA A 312 -24.32 -1.48 8.71
C ALA A 312 -23.93 -1.11 10.14
N LYS A 313 -24.94 -0.89 11.00
CA LYS A 313 -24.73 -0.57 12.42
C LYS A 313 -23.99 -1.69 13.14
N ARG A 314 -24.41 -2.94 12.97
CA ARG A 314 -23.73 -4.11 13.57
C ARG A 314 -22.28 -4.24 13.17
N ILE A 315 -21.95 -4.01 11.86
CA ILE A 315 -20.56 -4.04 11.39
C ILE A 315 -19.74 -2.93 12.04
N ALA A 316 -20.27 -1.69 12.05
CA ALA A 316 -19.58 -0.54 12.61
C ALA A 316 -19.32 -0.73 14.13
N GLU A 317 -20.32 -1.15 14.89
CA GLU A 317 -20.20 -1.42 16.33
C GLU A 317 -19.19 -2.54 16.61
N GLN A 318 -19.26 -3.66 15.87
CA GLN A 318 -18.29 -4.75 16.02
C GLN A 318 -16.84 -4.27 15.79
N VAL A 319 -16.61 -3.47 14.76
CA VAL A 319 -15.26 -2.92 14.46
C VAL A 319 -14.84 -1.96 15.55
N GLN A 320 -15.72 -1.06 15.98
CA GLN A 320 -15.43 -0.08 17.03
C GLN A 320 -15.09 -0.74 18.36
N ASP A 321 -15.88 -1.73 18.79
CA ASP A 321 -15.63 -2.47 20.03
C ASP A 321 -14.29 -3.20 19.98
N THR A 322 -13.99 -3.89 18.87
CA THR A 322 -12.71 -4.57 18.68
C THR A 322 -11.53 -3.59 18.71
N VAL A 323 -11.63 -2.45 18.04
CA VAL A 323 -10.59 -1.41 18.07
C VAL A 323 -10.39 -0.86 19.49
N ASN A 324 -11.48 -0.62 20.23
CA ASN A 324 -11.42 -0.18 21.62
C ASN A 324 -10.69 -1.20 22.51
N ASP A 325 -10.99 -2.48 22.35
CA ASP A 325 -10.38 -3.54 23.15
C ASP A 325 -8.89 -3.74 22.81
N GLU A 326 -8.55 -3.75 21.54
CA GLU A 326 -7.21 -4.13 21.06
C GLU A 326 -6.22 -2.94 21.03
N LEU A 327 -6.67 -1.73 20.72
CA LEU A 327 -5.78 -0.60 20.50
C LEU A 327 -5.98 0.56 21.50
N VAL A 328 -7.20 0.82 21.93
CA VAL A 328 -7.46 1.93 22.86
C VAL A 328 -7.15 1.52 24.30
N LYS A 329 -7.73 0.44 24.81
CA LYS A 329 -7.51 -0.03 26.18
C LYS A 329 -6.06 -0.46 26.44
N THR A 330 -5.36 -0.93 25.41
CA THR A 330 -3.93 -1.27 25.47
C THR A 330 -3.01 -0.03 25.41
N GLY A 331 -3.55 1.15 25.16
CA GLY A 331 -2.81 2.41 25.04
C GLY A 331 -2.10 2.61 23.70
N ILE A 332 -2.15 1.67 22.77
CA ILE A 332 -1.46 1.75 21.49
C ILE A 332 -1.93 2.95 20.68
N LEU A 333 -3.24 3.10 20.49
CA LEU A 333 -3.82 4.23 19.76
C LEU A 333 -3.60 5.56 20.48
N HIS A 334 -3.66 5.56 21.81
CA HIS A 334 -3.40 6.77 22.63
C HIS A 334 -1.96 7.24 22.48
N ASN A 335 -0.99 6.35 22.59
CA ASN A 335 0.43 6.66 22.45
C ASN A 335 0.76 7.22 21.08
N MET A 336 0.14 6.68 20.01
CA MET A 336 0.33 7.19 18.65
C MET A 336 -0.18 8.63 18.47
N ARG A 337 -1.30 9.00 19.08
CA ARG A 337 -1.80 10.39 19.03
C ARG A 337 -0.82 11.39 19.63
N TYR A 338 -0.08 11.01 20.67
CA TYR A 338 0.86 11.90 21.36
C TYR A 338 2.27 11.90 20.76
N SER A 339 2.69 10.84 20.07
CA SER A 339 4.03 10.78 19.47
C SER A 339 4.23 11.77 18.31
N TYR A 340 3.15 12.18 17.64
CA TYR A 340 3.19 13.15 16.54
C TYR A 340 3.19 14.63 17.01
N PHE A 341 3.06 14.90 18.30
CA PHE A 341 3.10 16.26 18.87
C PHE A 341 4.39 16.57 19.66
N ARG A 342 5.39 15.69 19.58
CA ARG A 342 6.75 15.91 20.09
C ARG A 342 7.70 16.13 18.93
#